data_35c044926c3b8f74183c408901d14564
#
_entry.id   35c044926c3b8f74183c408901d14564
#
_cell.length_a   1.000
_cell.length_b   1.000
_cell.length_c   1.000
_cell.angle_alpha   90.00
_cell.angle_beta   90.00
_cell.angle_gamma   90.00
#
_symmetry.space_group_name_H-M   'P 1'
#
loop_
_entity.id
_entity.type
_entity.pdbx_description
1 polymer ?
#
loop_
_entity_poly.entity_id
_entity_poly.type
_entity_poly.pdbx_seq_one_letter_code
_entity_poly.pdbx_strand_id
1 'polypeptide(L)'
;MQIDQTALAQAWRTLNADVTEIDLVAIGSPHASLTELQQIASLMGGRSCHARIDFVATVGRDVMAAAASDGTGEQLAQAGIRVIPDVCWCSITEPLFPPAARVLMTNSGKYAHYADGLCGRKVRFGSLRDCVEAAVTGAAKSHPPQWAQEVAPGNEATNG
;
A
#
# COMPACT_ATOMS: atom_id res chain seq x y z
N MET A 1 23.22 0.18 16.84
CA MET A 1 22.18 1.18 16.47
C MET A 1 20.93 0.85 17.28
N GLN A 2 20.44 1.77 18.07
CA GLN A 2 19.21 1.60 18.84
C GLN A 2 18.07 2.22 18.02
N ILE A 3 17.00 1.46 17.82
CA ILE A 3 15.79 1.94 17.14
C ILE A 3 14.78 2.24 18.25
N ASP A 4 14.44 3.51 18.38
CA ASP A 4 13.43 4.00 19.32
C ASP A 4 12.17 4.50 18.59
N GLN A 5 11.18 4.94 19.35
CA GLN A 5 9.91 5.44 18.83
C GLN A 5 10.10 6.66 17.90
N THR A 6 11.05 7.53 18.23
CA THR A 6 11.35 8.72 17.43
C THR A 6 11.92 8.34 16.05
N ALA A 7 12.82 7.36 16.02
CA ALA A 7 13.38 6.84 14.76
C ALA A 7 12.28 6.21 13.89
N LEU A 8 11.33 5.47 14.49
CA LEU A 8 10.19 4.90 13.77
C LEU A 8 9.26 5.99 13.20
N ALA A 9 8.94 7.01 13.99
CA ALA A 9 8.13 8.14 13.56
C ALA A 9 8.80 8.91 12.40
N GLN A 10 10.11 9.13 12.50
CA GLN A 10 10.91 9.76 11.45
C GLN A 10 10.90 8.92 10.15
N ALA A 11 11.14 7.63 10.26
CA ALA A 11 11.13 6.72 9.10
C ALA A 11 9.75 6.74 8.40
N TRP A 12 8.65 6.70 9.18
CA TRP A 12 7.31 6.78 8.61
C TRP A 12 7.09 8.10 7.86
N ARG A 13 7.49 9.24 8.43
CA ARG A 13 7.39 10.55 7.75
C ARG A 13 8.20 10.58 6.46
N THR A 14 9.40 10.02 6.46
CA THR A 14 10.26 9.96 5.27
C THR A 14 9.65 9.13 4.13
N LEU A 15 8.89 8.08 4.47
CA LEU A 15 8.24 7.19 3.50
C LEU A 15 6.87 7.69 3.02
N ASN A 16 6.39 8.83 3.51
CA ASN A 16 5.05 9.33 3.22
C ASN A 16 5.06 10.76 2.73
N ALA A 17 4.58 10.98 1.51
CA ALA A 17 4.30 12.33 1.03
C ALA A 17 3.13 12.96 1.81
N ASP A 18 3.13 14.28 1.94
CA ASP A 18 2.05 15.03 2.58
C ASP A 18 0.89 15.25 1.59
N VAL A 19 0.20 14.16 1.28
CA VAL A 19 -1.00 14.13 0.42
C VAL A 19 -1.94 13.04 0.93
N THR A 20 -3.23 13.26 0.87
CA THR A 20 -4.23 12.28 1.29
C THR A 20 -4.90 11.60 0.10
N GLU A 21 -5.22 12.33 -0.97
CA GLU A 21 -5.80 11.73 -2.17
C GLU A 21 -4.78 10.83 -2.85
N ILE A 22 -5.22 9.68 -3.31
CA ILE A 22 -4.41 8.71 -4.06
C ILE A 22 -5.06 8.40 -5.39
N ASP A 23 -4.28 7.95 -6.36
CA ASP A 23 -4.73 7.56 -7.69
C ASP A 23 -4.55 6.06 -7.92
N LEU A 24 -3.59 5.47 -7.23
CA LEU A 24 -3.11 4.11 -7.50
C LEU A 24 -2.77 3.40 -6.20
N VAL A 25 -3.16 2.13 -6.09
CA VAL A 25 -2.63 1.21 -5.09
C VAL A 25 -1.83 0.13 -5.79
N ALA A 26 -0.60 -0.14 -5.33
CA ALA A 26 0.25 -1.18 -5.89
C ALA A 26 0.83 -2.09 -4.80
N ILE A 27 0.54 -3.38 -4.90
CA ILE A 27 0.95 -4.43 -3.98
C ILE A 27 1.80 -5.48 -4.71
N GLY A 28 2.71 -6.11 -4.01
CA GLY A 28 3.60 -7.14 -4.56
C GLY A 28 4.90 -6.56 -5.11
N SER A 29 5.80 -6.15 -4.23
CA SER A 29 7.14 -5.69 -4.61
C SER A 29 8.21 -6.67 -4.09
N PRO A 30 8.57 -7.71 -4.87
CA PRO A 30 8.22 -7.94 -6.29
C PRO A 30 6.86 -8.63 -6.51
N HIS A 31 6.47 -9.64 -5.74
CA HIS A 31 5.24 -10.41 -5.92
C HIS A 31 4.51 -10.62 -4.59
N ALA A 32 3.19 -10.46 -4.62
CA ALA A 32 2.34 -10.86 -3.52
C ALA A 32 2.16 -12.37 -3.48
N SER A 33 2.02 -12.92 -2.28
CA SER A 33 1.68 -14.32 -2.04
C SER A 33 0.16 -14.57 -2.18
N LEU A 34 -0.24 -15.84 -2.31
CA LEU A 34 -1.66 -16.20 -2.28
C LEU A 34 -2.34 -15.74 -0.98
N THR A 35 -1.67 -15.88 0.14
CA THR A 35 -2.20 -15.43 1.44
C THR A 35 -2.44 -13.92 1.46
N GLU A 36 -1.57 -13.11 0.86
CA GLU A 36 -1.80 -11.67 0.74
C GLU A 36 -2.99 -11.35 -0.16
N LEU A 37 -3.16 -12.06 -1.28
CA LEU A 37 -4.35 -11.91 -2.14
C LEU A 37 -5.64 -12.26 -1.39
N GLN A 38 -5.66 -13.36 -0.64
CA GLN A 38 -6.78 -13.76 0.20
C GLN A 38 -7.09 -12.73 1.30
N GLN A 39 -6.05 -12.15 1.91
CA GLN A 39 -6.21 -11.06 2.87
C GLN A 39 -6.80 -9.81 2.23
N ILE A 40 -6.37 -9.44 1.02
CA ILE A 40 -6.96 -8.31 0.28
C ILE A 40 -8.44 -8.58 0.03
N ALA A 41 -8.82 -9.76 -0.51
CA ALA A 41 -10.21 -10.13 -0.76
C ALA A 41 -11.06 -10.07 0.53
N SER A 42 -10.53 -10.60 1.62
CA SER A 42 -11.18 -10.54 2.95
C SER A 42 -11.36 -9.11 3.45
N LEU A 43 -10.34 -8.26 3.31
CA LEU A 43 -10.40 -6.86 3.70
C LEU A 43 -11.36 -6.03 2.82
N MET A 44 -11.46 -6.36 1.53
CA MET A 44 -12.47 -5.75 0.64
C MET A 44 -13.89 -6.08 1.11
N GLY A 45 -14.13 -7.30 1.58
CA GLY A 45 -15.43 -7.69 2.16
C GLY A 45 -16.62 -7.44 1.23
N GLY A 46 -16.46 -7.65 -0.08
CA GLY A 46 -17.47 -7.39 -1.10
C GLY A 46 -17.58 -5.92 -1.54
N ARG A 47 -16.75 -5.03 -1.00
CA ARG A 47 -16.64 -3.62 -1.47
C ARG A 47 -15.90 -3.54 -2.78
N SER A 48 -16.06 -2.45 -3.51
CA SER A 48 -15.32 -2.16 -4.73
C SER A 48 -14.33 -1.01 -4.51
N CYS A 49 -13.29 -0.96 -5.33
CA CYS A 49 -12.41 0.19 -5.41
C CYS A 49 -13.19 1.45 -5.78
N HIS A 50 -12.78 2.58 -5.22
CA HIS A 50 -13.28 3.88 -5.63
C HIS A 50 -13.04 4.11 -7.12
N ALA A 51 -13.98 4.72 -7.84
CA ALA A 51 -13.93 4.84 -9.31
C ALA A 51 -12.68 5.55 -9.87
N ARG A 52 -11.99 6.34 -9.05
CA ARG A 52 -10.73 7.02 -9.43
C ARG A 52 -9.48 6.17 -9.20
N ILE A 53 -9.61 5.04 -8.54
CA ILE A 53 -8.46 4.26 -8.07
C ILE A 53 -8.20 3.09 -8.99
N ASP A 54 -6.99 3.01 -9.50
CA ASP A 54 -6.44 1.77 -10.03
C ASP A 54 -5.81 0.97 -8.90
N PHE A 55 -6.15 -0.32 -8.81
CA PHE A 55 -5.49 -1.22 -7.87
C PHE A 55 -4.81 -2.35 -8.64
N VAL A 56 -3.50 -2.45 -8.49
CA VAL A 56 -2.67 -3.47 -9.13
C VAL A 56 -2.01 -4.34 -8.06
N ALA A 57 -2.12 -5.65 -8.20
CA ALA A 57 -1.35 -6.63 -7.43
C ALA A 57 -0.52 -7.48 -8.39
N THR A 58 0.81 -7.52 -8.21
CA THR A 58 1.70 -8.37 -9.01
C THR A 58 2.03 -9.65 -8.27
N VAL A 59 2.03 -10.78 -8.98
CA VAL A 59 2.18 -12.14 -8.44
C VAL A 59 3.04 -13.03 -9.35
N GLY A 60 3.50 -14.16 -8.84
CA GLY A 60 3.98 -15.25 -9.71
C GLY A 60 2.80 -15.96 -10.40
N ARG A 61 3.05 -16.57 -11.57
CA ARG A 61 1.99 -17.28 -12.33
C ARG A 61 1.37 -18.45 -11.59
N ASP A 62 2.12 -19.09 -10.73
CA ASP A 62 1.66 -20.17 -9.85
C ASP A 62 0.66 -19.65 -8.80
N VAL A 63 0.94 -18.49 -8.22
CA VAL A 63 0.01 -17.82 -7.30
C VAL A 63 -1.26 -17.36 -8.03
N MET A 64 -1.12 -16.84 -9.26
CA MET A 64 -2.29 -16.49 -10.08
C MET A 64 -3.17 -17.69 -10.38
N ALA A 65 -2.56 -18.84 -10.73
CA ALA A 65 -3.31 -20.08 -10.97
C ALA A 65 -4.01 -20.58 -9.71
N ALA A 66 -3.34 -20.53 -8.55
CA ALA A 66 -3.93 -20.90 -7.27
C ALA A 66 -5.10 -19.98 -6.89
N ALA A 67 -4.95 -18.66 -7.05
CA ALA A 67 -6.01 -17.67 -6.79
C ALA A 67 -7.21 -17.84 -7.73
N ALA A 68 -7.00 -18.26 -8.97
CA ALA A 68 -8.07 -18.60 -9.90
C ALA A 68 -8.80 -19.86 -9.45
N SER A 69 -8.07 -20.87 -8.93
CA SER A 69 -8.64 -22.15 -8.51
C SER A 69 -9.48 -22.05 -7.23
N ASP A 70 -9.12 -21.17 -6.30
CA ASP A 70 -9.83 -21.00 -5.01
C ASP A 70 -10.89 -19.88 -5.01
N GLY A 71 -11.07 -19.19 -6.15
CA GLY A 71 -12.04 -18.11 -6.31
C GLY A 71 -11.56 -16.74 -5.83
N THR A 72 -10.37 -16.64 -5.24
CA THR A 72 -9.80 -15.36 -4.79
C THR A 72 -9.62 -14.37 -5.96
N GLY A 73 -9.15 -14.88 -7.10
CA GLY A 73 -8.95 -14.06 -8.30
C GLY A 73 -10.23 -13.41 -8.80
N GLU A 74 -11.36 -14.14 -8.78
CA GLU A 74 -12.66 -13.62 -9.16
C GLU A 74 -13.17 -12.56 -8.20
N GLN A 75 -13.03 -12.77 -6.88
CA GLN A 75 -13.39 -11.77 -5.86
C GLN A 75 -12.60 -10.47 -6.04
N LEU A 76 -11.32 -10.56 -6.32
CA LEU A 76 -10.47 -9.40 -6.55
C LEU A 76 -10.88 -8.66 -7.84
N ALA A 77 -11.15 -9.38 -8.92
CA ALA A 77 -11.63 -8.79 -10.18
C ALA A 77 -12.97 -8.07 -10.01
N GLN A 78 -13.91 -8.65 -9.27
CA GLN A 78 -15.20 -8.02 -8.94
C GLN A 78 -15.03 -6.75 -8.11
N ALA A 79 -14.02 -6.70 -7.25
CA ALA A 79 -13.64 -5.51 -6.49
C ALA A 79 -12.93 -4.43 -7.32
N GLY A 80 -12.61 -4.69 -8.59
CA GLY A 80 -11.89 -3.77 -9.46
C GLY A 80 -10.37 -3.84 -9.32
N ILE A 81 -9.84 -4.95 -8.78
CA ILE A 81 -8.40 -5.15 -8.56
C ILE A 81 -7.82 -5.97 -9.71
N ARG A 82 -6.77 -5.45 -10.35
CA ARG A 82 -6.05 -6.15 -11.41
C ARG A 82 -4.91 -6.99 -10.84
N VAL A 83 -4.98 -8.30 -10.97
CA VAL A 83 -3.89 -9.21 -10.63
C VAL A 83 -3.06 -9.49 -11.89
N ILE A 84 -1.76 -9.23 -11.85
CA ILE A 84 -0.87 -9.29 -13.02
C ILE A 84 0.29 -10.23 -12.72
N PRO A 85 0.48 -11.31 -13.51
CA PRO A 85 1.54 -12.27 -13.26
C PRO A 85 2.88 -11.84 -13.84
N ASP A 86 3.95 -12.35 -13.25
CA ASP A 86 5.33 -12.39 -13.76
C ASP A 86 5.97 -11.05 -14.08
N VAL A 87 5.47 -9.96 -13.53
CA VAL A 87 6.07 -8.62 -13.65
C VAL A 87 6.35 -8.03 -12.28
N CYS A 88 7.34 -7.16 -12.21
CA CYS A 88 7.59 -6.35 -11.04
C CYS A 88 7.21 -4.90 -11.36
N TRP A 89 6.14 -4.42 -10.75
CA TRP A 89 5.66 -3.05 -10.95
C TRP A 89 6.67 -1.98 -10.50
N CYS A 90 7.64 -2.32 -9.65
CA CYS A 90 8.70 -1.39 -9.26
C CYS A 90 9.71 -1.11 -10.38
N SER A 91 9.81 -1.97 -11.38
CA SER A 91 10.74 -1.81 -12.51
C SER A 91 10.04 -1.40 -13.79
N ILE A 92 8.73 -1.67 -13.90
CA ILE A 92 7.92 -1.40 -15.08
C ILE A 92 6.67 -0.65 -14.61
N THR A 93 6.69 0.67 -14.79
CA THR A 93 5.53 1.48 -14.40
C THR A 93 4.48 1.53 -15.51
N GLU A 94 4.90 1.63 -16.76
CA GLU A 94 3.97 1.71 -17.89
C GLU A 94 4.12 0.50 -18.81
N PRO A 95 3.01 -0.04 -19.34
CA PRO A 95 1.63 0.42 -19.24
C PRO A 95 0.87 -0.07 -17.98
N LEU A 96 1.54 -0.60 -16.96
CA LEU A 96 0.89 -1.13 -15.75
C LEU A 96 0.14 -0.03 -14.98
N PHE A 97 0.76 1.13 -14.87
CA PHE A 97 0.21 2.28 -14.18
C PHE A 97 -0.40 3.28 -15.16
N PRO A 98 -1.55 3.87 -14.85
CA PRO A 98 -2.08 4.95 -15.64
C PRO A 98 -1.10 6.12 -15.71
N PRO A 99 -0.84 6.70 -16.90
CA PRO A 99 0.06 7.85 -17.02
C PRO A 99 -0.39 9.08 -16.21
N ALA A 100 -1.69 9.18 -15.92
CA ALA A 100 -2.27 10.26 -15.12
C ALA A 100 -2.08 10.09 -13.61
N ALA A 101 -1.77 8.87 -13.12
CA ALA A 101 -1.60 8.63 -11.69
C ALA A 101 -0.39 9.40 -11.16
N ARG A 102 -0.59 10.20 -10.12
CA ARG A 102 0.42 11.04 -9.48
C ARG A 102 0.78 10.58 -8.08
N VAL A 103 -0.15 9.94 -7.39
CA VAL A 103 0.02 9.50 -6.00
C VAL A 103 -0.24 8.00 -5.90
N LEU A 104 0.77 7.27 -5.48
CA LEU A 104 0.74 5.82 -5.30
C LEU A 104 0.71 5.46 -3.83
N MET A 105 -0.12 4.49 -3.44
CA MET A 105 -0.08 3.88 -2.12
C MET A 105 0.40 2.43 -2.19
N THR A 106 1.25 2.04 -1.24
CA THR A 106 1.84 0.69 -1.19
C THR A 106 2.13 0.25 0.25
N ASN A 107 2.21 -1.06 0.46
CA ASN A 107 2.72 -1.67 1.69
C ASN A 107 4.23 -2.02 1.62
N SER A 108 4.90 -1.64 0.54
CA SER A 108 6.34 -1.89 0.34
C SER A 108 7.17 -0.70 0.81
N GLY A 109 7.77 -0.82 2.00
CA GLY A 109 8.72 0.18 2.51
C GLY A 109 9.96 0.33 1.62
N LYS A 110 10.42 -0.76 0.99
CA LYS A 110 11.50 -0.71 0.01
C LYS A 110 11.14 0.22 -1.17
N TYR A 111 9.96 0.03 -1.75
CA TYR A 111 9.55 0.87 -2.87
C TYR A 111 9.33 2.32 -2.44
N ALA A 112 8.67 2.54 -1.30
CA ALA A 112 8.45 3.88 -0.78
C ALA A 112 9.76 4.66 -0.58
N HIS A 113 10.82 3.97 -0.17
CA HIS A 113 12.16 4.56 -0.01
C HIS A 113 12.80 4.99 -1.34
N TYR A 114 12.62 4.21 -2.40
CA TYR A 114 13.26 4.48 -3.70
C TYR A 114 12.38 5.22 -4.70
N ALA A 115 11.13 5.49 -4.36
CA ALA A 115 10.10 5.93 -5.31
C ALA A 115 10.42 7.23 -6.06
N ASP A 116 11.00 8.20 -5.38
CA ASP A 116 11.35 9.49 -6.00
C ASP A 116 12.27 9.32 -7.22
N GLY A 117 13.23 8.38 -7.13
CA GLY A 117 14.16 8.06 -8.21
C GLY A 117 13.60 7.09 -9.26
N LEU A 118 12.54 6.34 -8.94
CA LEU A 118 12.04 5.26 -9.80
C LEU A 118 10.88 5.68 -10.71
N CYS A 119 9.96 6.48 -10.23
CA CYS A 119 8.72 6.73 -10.99
C CYS A 119 8.25 8.19 -10.99
N GLY A 120 8.89 9.08 -10.27
CA GLY A 120 8.48 10.49 -10.16
C GLY A 120 7.08 10.70 -9.58
N ARG A 121 6.52 9.71 -8.88
CA ARG A 121 5.22 9.78 -8.22
C ARG A 121 5.39 9.99 -6.73
N LYS A 122 4.48 10.74 -6.13
CA LYS A 122 4.38 10.83 -4.67
C LYS A 122 3.93 9.49 -4.12
N VAL A 123 4.48 9.09 -2.97
CA VAL A 123 4.16 7.80 -2.36
C VAL A 123 3.56 7.96 -0.97
N ARG A 124 2.56 7.14 -0.71
CA ARG A 124 2.02 6.86 0.62
C ARG A 124 2.36 5.42 0.99
N PHE A 125 2.90 5.25 2.18
CA PHE A 125 3.24 3.95 2.74
C PHE A 125 2.32 3.61 3.91
N GLY A 126 1.79 2.40 3.94
CA GLY A 126 0.93 1.93 5.02
C GLY A 126 0.85 0.41 5.08
N SER A 127 0.07 -0.11 6.02
CA SER A 127 -0.23 -1.54 6.09
C SER A 127 -1.09 -1.99 4.88
N LEU A 128 -1.19 -3.30 4.68
CA LEU A 128 -2.09 -3.86 3.66
C LEU A 128 -3.54 -3.39 3.87
N ARG A 129 -4.00 -3.33 5.13
CA ARG A 129 -5.30 -2.78 5.50
C ARG A 129 -5.44 -1.31 5.09
N ASP A 130 -4.42 -0.49 5.34
CA ASP A 130 -4.46 0.92 4.96
C ASP A 130 -4.51 1.09 3.44
N CYS A 131 -3.81 0.25 2.67
CA CYS A 131 -3.87 0.23 1.21
C CYS A 131 -5.28 -0.13 0.71
N VAL A 132 -5.92 -1.14 1.29
CA VAL A 132 -7.29 -1.54 0.94
C VAL A 132 -8.31 -0.44 1.29
N GLU A 133 -8.23 0.14 2.48
CA GLU A 133 -9.12 1.25 2.87
C GLU A 133 -8.94 2.48 1.95
N ALA A 134 -7.69 2.79 1.59
CA ALA A 134 -7.41 3.87 0.65
C ALA A 134 -7.94 3.56 -0.76
N ALA A 135 -7.90 2.30 -1.20
CA ALA A 135 -8.50 1.90 -2.47
C ALA A 135 -10.03 2.08 -2.48
N VAL A 136 -10.69 1.79 -1.37
CA VAL A 136 -12.16 1.92 -1.25
C VAL A 136 -12.58 3.38 -1.11
N THR A 137 -11.84 4.19 -0.35
CA THR A 137 -12.21 5.58 -0.04
C THR A 137 -11.66 6.61 -1.03
N GLY A 138 -10.62 6.26 -1.79
CA GLY A 138 -9.88 7.20 -2.64
C GLY A 138 -8.86 8.04 -1.89
N ALA A 139 -8.63 7.79 -0.59
CA ALA A 139 -7.75 8.59 0.24
C ALA A 139 -6.98 7.76 1.28
N ALA A 140 -5.70 8.07 1.45
CA ALA A 140 -4.88 7.55 2.53
C ALA A 140 -5.20 8.28 3.85
N LYS A 141 -4.96 7.61 5.00
CA LYS A 141 -5.11 8.23 6.32
C LYS A 141 -4.16 9.42 6.46
N SER A 142 -4.67 10.51 7.02
CA SER A 142 -3.88 11.74 7.23
C SER A 142 -2.91 11.66 8.40
N HIS A 143 -3.13 10.75 9.34
CA HIS A 143 -2.32 10.62 10.56
C HIS A 143 -1.48 9.33 10.53
N PRO A 144 -0.30 9.34 11.20
CA PRO A 144 0.53 8.15 11.30
C PRO A 144 -0.16 7.05 12.12
N PRO A 145 0.17 5.78 11.88
CA PRO A 145 -0.29 4.70 12.73
C PRO A 145 0.24 4.85 14.15
N GLN A 146 -0.43 4.22 15.12
CA GLN A 146 -0.11 4.37 16.54
C GLN A 146 1.38 4.09 16.86
N TRP A 147 1.98 3.12 16.22
CA TRP A 147 3.40 2.78 16.41
C TRP A 147 4.38 3.84 15.86
N ALA A 148 3.91 4.73 14.98
CA ALA A 148 4.69 5.82 14.39
C ALA A 148 4.28 7.20 14.94
N GLN A 149 3.44 7.26 15.97
CA GLN A 149 3.12 8.50 16.68
C GLN A 149 4.24 8.81 17.68
N GLU A 150 4.64 10.07 17.75
CA GLU A 150 5.58 10.51 18.79
C GLU A 150 4.91 10.36 20.15
N VAL A 151 5.62 9.80 21.11
CA VAL A 151 5.21 9.86 22.51
C VAL A 151 5.33 11.32 22.92
N ALA A 152 4.22 11.94 23.27
CA ALA A 152 4.27 13.27 23.86
C ALA A 152 5.24 13.24 25.07
N PRO A 153 6.15 14.21 25.21
CA PRO A 153 7.02 14.25 26.38
C PRO A 153 6.13 14.21 27.61
N GLY A 154 6.31 13.13 28.41
CA GLY A 154 5.54 12.93 29.62
C GLY A 154 5.65 14.18 30.47
N ASN A 155 4.52 14.65 30.98
CA ASN A 155 4.45 15.61 32.06
C ASN A 155 5.17 14.93 33.25
N GLU A 156 6.44 15.21 33.44
CA GLU A 156 7.11 14.85 34.69
C GLU A 156 6.29 15.56 35.78
N ALA A 157 5.48 14.74 36.45
CA ALA A 157 4.78 15.19 37.63
C ALA A 157 5.84 15.68 38.61
N THR A 158 5.95 16.99 38.74
CA THR A 158 6.67 17.65 39.84
C THR A 158 6.02 17.21 41.13
N ASN A 159 6.52 16.12 41.73
CA ASN A 159 6.31 15.88 43.14
C ASN A 159 7.32 16.76 43.90
N GLY A 160 6.81 17.91 44.35
CA GLY A 160 7.41 18.69 45.41
C GLY A 160 6.97 18.19 46.76
#